data_8cd5e4059742fde61ec33912efc9b295
#
_entry.id   8cd5e4059742fde61ec33912efc9b295
#
_cell.length_a   1.000
_cell.length_b   1.000
_cell.length_c   1.000
_cell.angle_alpha   90.00
_cell.angle_beta   90.00
_cell.angle_gamma   90.00
#
_symmetry.space_group_name_H-M   'P 1'
#
loop_
_entity.id
_entity.type
_entity.pdbx_description
1 polymer ?
#
loop_
_entity_poly.entity_id
_entity_poly.type
_entity_poly.pdbx_seq_one_letter_code
_entity_poly.pdbx_strand_id
1 'polypeptide(L)'
;MLREGWIGYRFNDSHRLQIGLTTVPFGILPYTGNNYFFNLNYYAGLEDDADMGIKYLFRKDRWELSLAYFHNADLSGVGGDSELSASRYAYDIAGRDKEAHQGNVRLTYHFGTRWRHQLGGSVLMGGLYNMDTRKTGFRSAFALHYVADYRRWNLKMQYTNYNLRSVQASGEDRRVVTMAAYGSSYRIASKAGIYTVSLSYRIPVNKWFLDDICLYNDFSLLGKRLAGFNDSLENVTGCSLAMGKVFAYIDYAVGRNHAWLGDVWDEAFAGGTEDNWNVRFNINMGYYF
;
A
#
# COMPACT_ATOMS: atom_id res chain seq x y z
N MET A 1 -6.55 -12.45 11.50
CA MET A 1 -6.66 -11.97 10.11
C MET A 1 -5.78 -12.83 9.23
N LEU A 2 -6.23 -13.20 8.04
CA LEU A 2 -5.44 -13.93 7.05
C LEU A 2 -4.86 -12.89 6.07
N ARG A 3 -3.54 -12.87 5.91
CA ARG A 3 -2.87 -11.99 4.95
C ARG A 3 -2.81 -12.62 3.56
N GLU A 4 -2.41 -13.89 3.49
CA GLU A 4 -2.31 -14.65 2.26
C GLU A 4 -2.69 -16.11 2.50
N GLY A 5 -3.32 -16.72 1.47
CA GLY A 5 -3.68 -18.14 1.48
C GLY A 5 -3.85 -18.62 0.03
N TRP A 6 -2.79 -19.21 -0.53
CA TRP A 6 -2.78 -19.62 -1.93
C TRP A 6 -2.09 -20.96 -2.14
N ILE A 7 -2.43 -21.59 -3.27
CA ILE A 7 -1.74 -22.77 -3.79
C ILE A 7 -0.93 -22.33 -5.02
N GLY A 8 0.30 -22.80 -5.14
CA GLY A 8 1.18 -22.44 -6.24
C GLY A 8 1.70 -23.62 -7.01
N TYR A 9 1.89 -23.44 -8.32
CA TYR A 9 2.57 -24.40 -9.19
C TYR A 9 3.77 -23.75 -9.87
N ARG A 10 4.92 -24.39 -9.78
CA ARG A 10 6.16 -23.97 -10.42
C ARG A 10 6.39 -24.80 -11.66
N PHE A 11 6.20 -24.21 -12.83
CA PHE A 11 6.43 -24.89 -14.11
C PHE A 11 7.92 -25.15 -14.37
N ASN A 12 8.74 -24.15 -14.02
CA ASN A 12 10.20 -24.20 -14.08
C ASN A 12 10.76 -23.03 -13.24
N ASP A 13 12.08 -22.76 -13.32
CA ASP A 13 12.73 -21.70 -12.52
C ASP A 13 12.25 -20.29 -12.84
N SER A 14 11.72 -20.08 -14.04
CA SER A 14 11.26 -18.78 -14.52
C SER A 14 9.76 -18.54 -14.41
N HIS A 15 8.95 -19.60 -14.28
CA HIS A 15 7.49 -19.52 -14.43
C HIS A 15 6.77 -20.14 -13.23
N ARG A 16 5.94 -19.36 -12.57
CA ARG A 16 5.11 -19.79 -11.42
C ARG A 16 3.68 -19.29 -11.58
N LEU A 17 2.74 -20.07 -11.06
CA LEU A 17 1.34 -19.72 -10.94
C LEU A 17 0.92 -19.77 -9.46
N GLN A 18 0.12 -18.83 -9.02
CA GLN A 18 -0.51 -18.81 -7.69
C GLN A 18 -2.01 -18.64 -7.87
N ILE A 19 -2.81 -19.38 -7.08
CA ILE A 19 -4.28 -19.32 -7.08
C ILE A 19 -4.73 -19.25 -5.63
N GLY A 20 -5.56 -18.25 -5.31
CA GLY A 20 -6.08 -18.00 -3.97
C GLY A 20 -5.95 -16.55 -3.57
N LEU A 21 -5.92 -16.30 -2.24
CA LEU A 21 -5.68 -14.98 -1.67
C LEU A 21 -4.18 -14.68 -1.77
N THR A 22 -3.80 -13.77 -2.63
CA THR A 22 -2.39 -13.49 -2.94
C THR A 22 -2.15 -12.00 -3.13
N THR A 23 -0.96 -11.53 -2.71
CA THR A 23 -0.57 -10.11 -2.83
C THR A 23 -0.79 -9.56 -4.22
N VAL A 24 -1.44 -8.40 -4.30
CA VAL A 24 -1.66 -7.64 -5.54
C VAL A 24 -0.33 -7.12 -6.07
N PRO A 25 0.06 -7.45 -7.32
CA PRO A 25 1.34 -7.01 -7.87
C PRO A 25 1.26 -5.56 -8.35
N PHE A 26 1.50 -4.62 -7.43
CA PHE A 26 1.47 -3.19 -7.72
C PHE A 26 2.61 -2.46 -7.00
N GLY A 27 3.23 -1.48 -7.66
CA GLY A 27 4.29 -0.63 -7.10
C GLY A 27 5.55 -1.37 -6.64
N ILE A 28 6.20 -0.83 -5.63
CA ILE A 28 7.34 -1.44 -4.94
C ILE A 28 6.82 -2.52 -3.98
N LEU A 29 7.39 -3.71 -4.06
CA LEU A 29 7.05 -4.82 -3.18
C LEU A 29 8.25 -5.19 -2.30
N PRO A 30 8.05 -5.62 -1.04
CA PRO A 30 6.77 -5.65 -0.33
C PRO A 30 6.30 -4.27 0.13
N TYR A 31 7.20 -3.33 0.45
CA TYR A 31 6.87 -2.01 1.00
C TYR A 31 7.76 -0.92 0.43
N THR A 32 7.19 0.26 0.23
CA THR A 32 7.92 1.47 -0.13
C THR A 32 8.61 2.07 1.10
N GLY A 33 7.91 2.19 2.23
CA GLY A 33 8.44 2.72 3.48
C GLY A 33 9.30 1.72 4.27
N ASN A 34 10.00 2.22 5.30
CA ASN A 34 10.78 1.45 6.27
C ASN A 34 10.25 1.59 7.71
N ASN A 35 9.25 2.44 7.91
CA ASN A 35 8.69 2.84 9.21
C ASN A 35 7.41 2.06 9.56
N TYR A 36 6.92 2.22 10.80
CA TYR A 36 5.70 1.57 11.29
C TYR A 36 4.41 2.20 10.73
N PHE A 37 4.43 3.47 10.35
CA PHE A 37 3.26 4.18 9.80
C PHE A 37 3.02 3.90 8.32
N PHE A 38 3.89 3.13 7.65
CA PHE A 38 3.86 2.85 6.22
C PHE A 38 4.06 4.11 5.36
N ASN A 39 3.14 4.38 4.45
CA ASN A 39 3.11 5.55 3.57
C ASN A 39 1.71 5.72 2.96
N LEU A 40 1.46 6.81 2.23
CA LEU A 40 0.15 7.13 1.70
C LEU A 40 -0.38 6.17 0.61
N ASN A 41 0.46 5.32 -0.02
CA ASN A 41 -0.05 4.24 -0.89
C ASN A 41 -0.75 3.14 -0.08
N TYR A 42 -0.24 2.83 1.11
CA TYR A 42 -0.86 1.85 2.00
C TYR A 42 -2.27 2.29 2.41
N TYR A 43 -2.42 3.55 2.81
CA TYR A 43 -3.72 4.10 3.19
C TYR A 43 -4.68 4.28 2.00
N ALA A 44 -4.17 4.26 0.77
CA ALA A 44 -4.97 4.30 -0.45
C ALA A 44 -5.33 2.90 -1.00
N GLY A 45 -5.02 1.81 -0.27
CA GLY A 45 -5.28 0.44 -0.73
C GLY A 45 -4.45 0.05 -1.96
N LEU A 46 -3.21 0.55 -2.05
CA LEU A 46 -2.32 0.34 -3.20
C LEU A 46 -0.95 -0.24 -2.79
N GLU A 47 -0.79 -0.60 -1.52
CA GLU A 47 0.39 -1.26 -0.97
C GLU A 47 -0.04 -2.27 0.09
N ASP A 48 0.60 -3.45 0.14
CA ASP A 48 0.32 -4.58 1.04
C ASP A 48 -1.10 -5.17 0.90
N ASP A 49 -1.70 -4.96 -0.25
CA ASP A 49 -3.03 -5.46 -0.59
C ASP A 49 -2.96 -6.93 -1.08
N ALA A 50 -3.97 -7.72 -0.76
CA ALA A 50 -4.08 -9.12 -1.17
C ALA A 50 -5.52 -9.48 -1.54
N ASP A 51 -5.70 -9.98 -2.77
CA ASP A 51 -6.99 -10.28 -3.37
C ASP A 51 -7.14 -11.75 -3.76
N MET A 52 -8.39 -12.20 -3.89
CA MET A 52 -8.74 -13.55 -4.30
C MET A 52 -8.72 -13.69 -5.82
N GLY A 53 -7.76 -14.49 -6.33
CA GLY A 53 -7.64 -14.66 -7.78
C GLY A 53 -6.52 -15.58 -8.23
N ILE A 54 -5.98 -15.27 -9.38
CA ILE A 54 -4.90 -16.00 -10.04
C ILE A 54 -3.78 -15.03 -10.42
N LYS A 55 -2.55 -15.39 -10.08
CA LYS A 55 -1.35 -14.60 -10.37
C LYS A 55 -0.28 -15.44 -11.03
N TYR A 56 0.17 -15.00 -12.20
CA TYR A 56 1.30 -15.56 -12.92
C TYR A 56 2.54 -14.71 -12.70
N LEU A 57 3.64 -15.37 -12.37
CA LEU A 57 4.94 -14.78 -12.09
C LEU A 57 5.96 -15.31 -13.10
N PHE A 58 6.61 -14.40 -13.80
CA PHE A 58 7.73 -14.69 -14.68
C PHE A 58 8.96 -13.94 -14.22
N ARG A 59 10.08 -14.66 -14.09
CA ARG A 59 11.38 -14.08 -13.77
C ARG A 59 12.46 -14.74 -14.63
N LYS A 60 13.12 -13.95 -15.46
CA LYS A 60 14.25 -14.42 -16.25
C LYS A 60 15.27 -13.31 -16.44
N ASP A 61 16.54 -13.63 -16.21
CA ASP A 61 17.67 -12.70 -16.29
C ASP A 61 17.44 -11.46 -15.42
N ARG A 62 17.17 -10.32 -16.04
CA ARG A 62 16.97 -9.02 -15.41
C ARG A 62 15.50 -8.59 -15.37
N TRP A 63 14.60 -9.39 -15.88
CA TRP A 63 13.19 -9.07 -16.02
C TRP A 63 12.32 -9.83 -15.02
N GLU A 64 11.40 -9.13 -14.40
CA GLU A 64 10.31 -9.72 -13.62
C GLU A 64 8.98 -9.17 -14.14
N LEU A 65 8.06 -10.08 -14.48
CA LEU A 65 6.70 -9.77 -14.89
C LEU A 65 5.73 -10.49 -13.97
N SER A 66 4.75 -9.74 -13.47
CA SER A 66 3.59 -10.30 -12.78
C SER A 66 2.33 -9.92 -13.54
N LEU A 67 1.51 -10.92 -13.85
CA LEU A 67 0.17 -10.75 -14.40
C LEU A 67 -0.82 -11.34 -13.40
N ALA A 68 -1.87 -10.61 -13.04
CA ALA A 68 -2.87 -11.14 -12.15
C ALA A 68 -4.28 -10.75 -12.59
N TYR A 69 -5.23 -11.64 -12.26
CA TYR A 69 -6.65 -11.36 -12.29
C TYR A 69 -7.25 -11.74 -10.95
N PHE A 70 -7.94 -10.80 -10.34
CA PHE A 70 -8.66 -10.98 -9.11
C PHE A 70 -10.16 -10.85 -9.34
N HIS A 71 -10.91 -11.79 -8.76
CA HIS A 71 -12.35 -11.81 -8.90
C HIS A 71 -13.03 -10.82 -7.94
N ASN A 72 -12.51 -10.73 -6.74
CA ASN A 72 -12.96 -9.84 -5.65
C ASN A 72 -11.80 -9.59 -4.69
N ALA A 73 -11.98 -8.59 -3.83
CA ALA A 73 -11.11 -8.27 -2.72
C ALA A 73 -10.88 -9.47 -1.77
N ASP A 74 -10.08 -9.27 -0.77
CA ASP A 74 -9.86 -10.22 0.31
C ASP A 74 -11.20 -10.68 0.97
N LEU A 75 -11.13 -11.69 1.86
CA LEU A 75 -12.31 -12.29 2.53
C LEU A 75 -13.02 -11.32 3.50
N SER A 76 -13.28 -10.12 3.08
CA SER A 76 -14.05 -9.15 3.86
C SER A 76 -15.53 -9.50 3.82
N GLY A 77 -16.02 -10.14 4.89
CA GLY A 77 -17.45 -10.30 5.13
C GLY A 77 -18.17 -11.16 4.09
N VAL A 78 -17.94 -12.47 4.11
CA VAL A 78 -18.84 -13.40 3.43
C VAL A 78 -20.23 -13.24 4.05
N GLY A 79 -21.15 -12.62 3.31
CA GLY A 79 -22.57 -12.60 3.61
C GLY A 79 -23.07 -11.48 4.53
N GLY A 80 -22.29 -10.45 4.81
CA GLY A 80 -22.76 -9.36 5.67
C GLY A 80 -22.74 -8.00 4.99
N ASP A 81 -23.73 -7.18 5.29
CA ASP A 81 -23.75 -5.73 5.04
C ASP A 81 -22.74 -4.99 5.93
N SER A 82 -21.69 -5.67 6.43
CA SER A 82 -20.73 -5.05 7.31
C SER A 82 -19.89 -4.05 6.51
N GLU A 83 -20.11 -2.79 6.73
CA GLU A 83 -19.34 -1.68 6.18
C GLU A 83 -17.87 -1.75 6.58
N LEU A 84 -17.57 -2.49 7.66
CA LEU A 84 -16.24 -2.65 8.22
C LEU A 84 -15.88 -4.13 8.33
N SER A 85 -14.71 -4.51 7.85
CA SER A 85 -14.17 -5.84 8.06
C SER A 85 -13.09 -5.82 9.14
N ALA A 86 -13.41 -6.37 10.30
CA ALA A 86 -12.42 -6.58 11.37
C ALA A 86 -11.35 -7.60 11.00
N SER A 87 -11.58 -8.43 9.99
CA SER A 87 -10.66 -9.46 9.52
C SER A 87 -9.73 -9.01 8.38
N ARG A 88 -9.90 -7.80 7.86
CA ARG A 88 -9.07 -7.25 6.80
C ARG A 88 -7.69 -6.85 7.32
N TYR A 89 -6.65 -7.33 6.63
CA TYR A 89 -5.26 -7.14 7.06
C TYR A 89 -4.69 -5.77 6.64
N ALA A 90 -5.03 -5.30 5.45
CA ALA A 90 -4.56 -4.01 4.93
C ALA A 90 -5.74 -3.12 4.55
N TYR A 91 -5.50 -1.81 4.38
CA TYR A 91 -6.54 -0.90 3.91
C TYR A 91 -6.92 -1.20 2.49
N ASP A 92 -8.21 -1.31 2.26
CA ASP A 92 -8.79 -1.55 0.96
C ASP A 92 -10.21 -0.97 0.90
N ILE A 93 -10.81 -0.92 -0.30
CA ILE A 93 -12.13 -0.37 -0.55
C ILE A 93 -13.19 -1.10 0.28
N ALA A 94 -14.02 -0.33 0.96
CA ALA A 94 -15.03 -0.80 1.91
C ALA A 94 -16.33 0.03 1.81
N GLY A 95 -17.21 -0.15 2.78
CA GLY A 95 -18.51 0.53 2.81
C GLY A 95 -19.45 -0.03 1.76
N ARG A 96 -20.06 0.85 1.00
CA ARG A 96 -21.04 0.47 -0.04
C ARG A 96 -20.42 0.08 -1.36
N ASP A 97 -19.13 0.32 -1.55
CA ASP A 97 -18.36 -0.05 -2.73
C ASP A 97 -17.54 -1.32 -2.48
N LYS A 98 -17.46 -2.19 -3.50
CA LYS A 98 -16.68 -3.43 -3.47
C LYS A 98 -15.87 -3.56 -4.75
N GLU A 99 -14.66 -4.04 -4.60
CA GLU A 99 -13.81 -4.39 -5.73
C GLU A 99 -14.36 -5.60 -6.48
N ALA A 100 -14.27 -5.56 -7.80
CA ALA A 100 -14.72 -6.65 -8.65
C ALA A 100 -13.91 -6.70 -9.95
N HIS A 101 -13.50 -7.90 -10.35
CA HIS A 101 -12.89 -8.16 -11.66
C HIS A 101 -11.69 -7.25 -11.95
N GLN A 102 -10.63 -7.38 -11.16
CA GLN A 102 -9.42 -6.59 -11.27
C GLN A 102 -8.34 -7.30 -12.06
N GLY A 103 -7.74 -6.60 -13.02
CA GLY A 103 -6.54 -7.03 -13.74
C GLY A 103 -5.32 -6.20 -13.33
N ASN A 104 -4.18 -6.87 -13.13
CA ASN A 104 -2.92 -6.24 -12.76
C ASN A 104 -1.79 -6.68 -13.68
N VAL A 105 -0.94 -5.73 -14.04
CA VAL A 105 0.33 -5.95 -14.73
C VAL A 105 1.42 -5.20 -13.97
N ARG A 106 2.49 -5.89 -13.58
CA ARG A 106 3.70 -5.28 -13.02
C ARG A 106 4.93 -5.79 -13.76
N LEU A 107 5.73 -4.89 -14.29
CA LEU A 107 6.98 -5.18 -14.97
C LEU A 107 8.13 -4.47 -14.26
N THR A 108 9.22 -5.19 -14.01
CA THR A 108 10.44 -4.65 -13.39
C THR A 108 11.68 -5.06 -14.17
N TYR A 109 12.64 -4.16 -14.26
CA TYR A 109 13.95 -4.39 -14.84
C TYR A 109 15.04 -4.12 -13.83
N HIS A 110 15.94 -5.09 -13.64
CA HIS A 110 17.07 -5.02 -12.70
C HIS A 110 18.37 -4.79 -13.47
N PHE A 111 19.18 -3.84 -13.02
CA PHE A 111 20.44 -3.53 -13.65
C PHE A 111 21.51 -3.05 -12.67
N GLY A 112 22.74 -2.98 -13.15
CA GLY A 112 23.90 -2.63 -12.33
C GLY A 112 24.50 -3.82 -11.58
N THR A 113 25.71 -3.63 -11.06
CA THR A 113 26.47 -4.65 -10.30
C THR A 113 26.84 -4.14 -8.92
N ARG A 114 27.66 -3.11 -8.86
CA ARG A 114 28.07 -2.45 -7.62
C ARG A 114 26.93 -1.60 -7.03
N TRP A 115 26.22 -0.89 -7.88
CA TRP A 115 24.93 -0.27 -7.61
C TRP A 115 23.87 -1.16 -8.22
N ARG A 116 22.99 -1.70 -7.41
CA ARG A 116 21.87 -2.49 -7.88
C ARG A 116 20.69 -1.57 -8.05
N HIS A 117 20.09 -1.60 -9.20
CA HIS A 117 18.96 -0.76 -9.56
C HIS A 117 17.76 -1.62 -9.97
N GLN A 118 16.58 -1.16 -9.64
CA GLN A 118 15.33 -1.69 -10.12
C GLN A 118 14.49 -0.52 -10.64
N LEU A 119 14.06 -0.61 -11.88
CA LEU A 119 13.09 0.30 -12.49
C LEU A 119 11.86 -0.50 -12.84
N GLY A 120 10.66 -0.01 -12.49
CA GLY A 120 9.46 -0.75 -12.78
C GLY A 120 8.23 0.13 -12.97
N GLY A 121 7.20 -0.50 -13.56
CA GLY A 121 5.89 0.08 -13.74
C GLY A 121 4.79 -0.92 -13.44
N SER A 122 3.65 -0.42 -13.01
CA SER A 122 2.47 -1.23 -12.68
C SER A 122 1.20 -0.56 -13.14
N VAL A 123 0.25 -1.36 -13.56
CA VAL A 123 -1.11 -0.94 -13.93
C VAL A 123 -2.10 -1.85 -13.24
N LEU A 124 -3.16 -1.25 -12.71
CA LEU A 124 -4.30 -1.88 -12.09
C LEU A 124 -5.56 -1.31 -12.76
N MET A 125 -6.48 -2.19 -13.17
CA MET A 125 -7.80 -1.81 -13.69
C MET A 125 -8.84 -2.81 -13.19
N GLY A 126 -10.00 -2.30 -12.73
CA GLY A 126 -11.06 -3.17 -12.21
C GLY A 126 -12.41 -2.48 -12.12
N GLY A 127 -13.40 -3.22 -11.69
CA GLY A 127 -14.72 -2.72 -11.37
C GLY A 127 -14.82 -2.23 -9.92
N LEU A 128 -15.73 -1.30 -9.70
CA LEU A 128 -16.11 -0.79 -8.40
C LEU A 128 -17.63 -0.94 -8.26
N TYR A 129 -18.07 -2.09 -7.72
CA TYR A 129 -19.48 -2.41 -7.58
C TYR A 129 -20.07 -1.70 -6.36
N ASN A 130 -21.11 -0.91 -6.57
CA ASN A 130 -21.85 -0.24 -5.49
C ASN A 130 -23.11 -1.03 -5.12
N MET A 131 -23.25 -1.40 -3.85
CA MET A 131 -24.33 -2.26 -3.35
C MET A 131 -25.69 -1.58 -3.34
N ASP A 132 -25.77 -0.25 -3.20
CA ASP A 132 -27.03 0.49 -3.18
C ASP A 132 -27.63 0.62 -4.57
N THR A 133 -26.79 1.04 -5.52
CA THR A 133 -27.22 1.27 -6.91
C THR A 133 -27.21 -0.01 -7.73
N ARG A 134 -26.52 -1.06 -7.26
CA ARG A 134 -26.27 -2.32 -7.99
C ARG A 134 -25.59 -2.11 -9.35
N LYS A 135 -24.78 -1.06 -9.46
CA LYS A 135 -24.05 -0.71 -10.66
C LYS A 135 -22.55 -0.82 -10.42
N THR A 136 -21.83 -1.16 -11.47
CA THR A 136 -20.37 -1.23 -11.45
C THR A 136 -19.81 0.04 -12.05
N GLY A 137 -19.04 0.76 -11.28
CA GLY A 137 -18.15 1.82 -11.71
C GLY A 137 -16.80 1.26 -12.14
N PHE A 138 -15.77 2.10 -12.15
CA PHE A 138 -14.44 1.75 -12.64
C PHE A 138 -13.36 2.23 -11.68
N ARG A 139 -12.38 1.38 -11.38
CA ARG A 139 -11.14 1.77 -10.69
C ARG A 139 -9.95 1.59 -11.59
N SER A 140 -8.99 2.48 -11.49
CA SER A 140 -7.70 2.35 -12.16
C SER A 140 -6.59 2.97 -11.33
N ALA A 141 -5.41 2.38 -11.40
CA ALA A 141 -4.19 2.96 -10.88
C ALA A 141 -3.01 2.61 -11.78
N PHE A 142 -2.00 3.48 -11.80
CA PHE A 142 -0.70 3.16 -12.33
C PHE A 142 0.39 3.63 -11.39
N ALA A 143 1.52 2.94 -11.36
CA ALA A 143 2.70 3.34 -10.63
C ALA A 143 3.96 3.22 -11.48
N LEU A 144 4.87 4.17 -11.30
CA LEU A 144 6.26 4.10 -11.74
C LEU A 144 7.14 4.10 -10.51
N HIS A 145 8.13 3.22 -10.46
CA HIS A 145 8.99 3.13 -9.30
C HIS A 145 10.45 2.87 -9.66
N TYR A 146 11.31 3.32 -8.77
CA TYR A 146 12.73 3.13 -8.83
C TYR A 146 13.28 2.74 -7.46
N VAL A 147 14.15 1.72 -7.42
CA VAL A 147 14.87 1.31 -6.23
C VAL A 147 16.36 1.27 -6.54
N ALA A 148 17.19 1.79 -5.64
CA ALA A 148 18.64 1.72 -5.74
C ALA A 148 19.24 1.24 -4.42
N ASP A 149 20.13 0.24 -4.52
CA ASP A 149 20.93 -0.25 -3.42
C ASP A 149 22.40 0.03 -3.67
N TYR A 150 23.06 0.70 -2.73
CA TYR A 150 24.50 0.90 -2.75
C TYR A 150 25.10 0.66 -1.39
N ARG A 151 25.88 -0.41 -1.25
CA ARG A 151 26.46 -0.82 0.05
C ARG A 151 25.38 -0.96 1.14
N ARG A 152 25.30 0.05 2.03
CA ARG A 152 24.36 0.10 3.18
C ARG A 152 23.18 1.04 2.93
N TRP A 153 23.20 1.77 1.83
CA TRP A 153 22.14 2.70 1.43
C TRP A 153 21.09 2.02 0.59
N ASN A 154 19.84 2.31 0.86
CA ASN A 154 18.71 1.95 0.01
C ASN A 154 17.88 3.21 -0.25
N LEU A 155 17.58 3.48 -1.50
CA LEU A 155 16.69 4.54 -1.96
C LEU A 155 15.53 3.89 -2.69
N LYS A 156 14.31 4.28 -2.32
CA LYS A 156 13.08 3.89 -3.02
C LYS A 156 12.32 5.15 -3.40
N MET A 157 11.81 5.19 -4.61
CA MET A 157 10.99 6.28 -5.13
C MET A 157 9.81 5.69 -5.89
N GLN A 158 8.61 6.21 -5.65
CA GLN A 158 7.42 5.78 -6.37
C GLN A 158 6.50 6.97 -6.64
N TYR A 159 6.00 7.03 -7.85
CA TYR A 159 4.86 7.84 -8.22
C TYR A 159 3.68 6.93 -8.53
N THR A 160 2.56 7.18 -7.91
CA THR A 160 1.30 6.47 -8.12
C THR A 160 0.23 7.46 -8.53
N ASN A 161 -0.63 7.08 -9.44
CA ASN A 161 -1.86 7.82 -9.76
C ASN A 161 -3.03 6.87 -9.72
N TYR A 162 -4.13 7.26 -9.07
CA TYR A 162 -5.33 6.45 -9.02
C TYR A 162 -6.60 7.26 -9.30
N ASN A 163 -7.65 6.55 -9.73
CA ASN A 163 -8.97 7.09 -9.99
C ASN A 163 -10.04 6.03 -9.68
N LEU A 164 -10.91 6.34 -8.71
CA LEU A 164 -11.98 5.48 -8.19
C LEU A 164 -13.32 6.11 -8.60
N ARG A 165 -13.97 5.55 -9.62
CA ARG A 165 -15.25 6.06 -10.13
C ARG A 165 -16.40 5.19 -9.66
N SER A 166 -16.84 5.40 -8.43
CA SER A 166 -18.03 4.73 -7.91
C SER A 166 -19.32 5.27 -8.55
N VAL A 167 -20.31 4.39 -8.68
CA VAL A 167 -21.67 4.75 -9.11
C VAL A 167 -22.59 4.79 -7.89
N GLN A 168 -22.31 5.72 -6.99
CA GLN A 168 -23.02 5.91 -5.73
C GLN A 168 -24.47 6.37 -5.93
N ALA A 169 -25.29 6.22 -4.89
CA ALA A 169 -26.66 6.68 -4.86
C ALA A 169 -26.77 8.21 -5.03
N SER A 170 -27.97 8.69 -5.32
CA SER A 170 -28.24 10.12 -5.44
C SER A 170 -28.08 10.79 -4.08
N GLY A 171 -27.30 11.88 -4.03
CA GLY A 171 -27.00 12.62 -2.80
C GLY A 171 -25.68 12.28 -2.15
N GLU A 172 -25.05 11.16 -2.51
CA GLU A 172 -23.71 10.81 -2.04
C GLU A 172 -22.58 11.57 -2.76
N ASP A 173 -21.50 11.86 -2.05
CA ASP A 173 -20.36 12.57 -2.62
C ASP A 173 -19.41 11.62 -3.37
N ARG A 174 -19.53 11.58 -4.68
CA ARG A 174 -18.69 10.76 -5.57
C ARG A 174 -17.21 11.15 -5.61
N ARG A 175 -16.82 12.21 -4.90
CA ARG A 175 -15.42 12.62 -4.79
C ARG A 175 -14.64 11.85 -3.75
N VAL A 176 -15.33 11.01 -2.95
CA VAL A 176 -14.73 10.21 -1.89
C VAL A 176 -15.16 8.75 -1.99
N VAL A 177 -14.30 7.86 -1.48
CA VAL A 177 -14.54 6.42 -1.36
C VAL A 177 -14.12 5.99 0.05
N THR A 178 -14.83 5.04 0.64
CA THR A 178 -14.51 4.50 1.95
C THR A 178 -13.42 3.44 1.85
N MET A 179 -12.43 3.52 2.73
CA MET A 179 -11.39 2.52 2.96
C MET A 179 -11.54 1.98 4.38
N ALA A 180 -11.22 0.70 4.59
CA ALA A 180 -11.26 0.11 5.91
C ALA A 180 -10.19 -0.97 6.12
N ALA A 181 -9.68 -1.06 7.35
CA ALA A 181 -8.87 -2.15 7.89
C ALA A 181 -8.93 -2.13 9.41
N TYR A 182 -8.62 -3.25 10.05
CA TYR A 182 -8.50 -3.37 11.51
C TYR A 182 -9.74 -2.88 12.29
N GLY A 183 -10.93 -3.03 11.72
CA GLY A 183 -12.19 -2.58 12.33
C GLY A 183 -12.43 -1.08 12.30
N SER A 184 -11.64 -0.33 11.55
CA SER A 184 -11.76 1.13 11.39
C SER A 184 -11.89 1.51 9.92
N SER A 185 -12.64 2.58 9.64
CA SER A 185 -12.80 3.13 8.30
C SER A 185 -12.53 4.62 8.26
N TYR A 186 -12.17 5.11 7.09
CA TYR A 186 -12.10 6.54 6.76
C TYR A 186 -12.41 6.74 5.28
N ARG A 187 -12.66 7.97 4.89
CA ARG A 187 -12.87 8.33 3.49
C ARG A 187 -11.57 8.82 2.86
N ILE A 188 -11.36 8.48 1.59
CA ILE A 188 -10.24 8.94 0.79
C ILE A 188 -10.74 9.65 -0.47
N ALA A 189 -9.98 10.63 -0.96
CA ALA A 189 -10.25 11.28 -2.23
C ALA A 189 -10.31 10.25 -3.36
N SER A 190 -11.36 10.30 -4.18
CA SER A 190 -11.55 9.34 -5.27
C SER A 190 -10.52 9.47 -6.40
N LYS A 191 -9.71 10.54 -6.41
CA LYS A 191 -8.71 10.80 -7.44
C LYS A 191 -7.52 11.56 -6.86
N ALA A 192 -6.33 10.95 -6.95
CA ALA A 192 -5.10 11.59 -6.49
C ALA A 192 -3.85 11.08 -7.21
N GLY A 193 -2.75 11.82 -7.02
CA GLY A 193 -1.39 11.37 -7.29
C GLY A 193 -0.63 11.22 -5.97
N ILE A 194 0.11 10.12 -5.79
CA ILE A 194 0.92 9.88 -4.61
C ILE A 194 2.40 9.88 -5.01
N TYR A 195 3.19 10.68 -4.31
CA TYR A 195 4.65 10.72 -4.44
C TYR A 195 5.25 10.16 -3.17
N THR A 196 6.15 9.18 -3.29
CA THR A 196 6.82 8.55 -2.16
C THR A 196 8.31 8.51 -2.39
N VAL A 197 9.08 8.92 -1.39
CA VAL A 197 10.54 8.83 -1.36
C VAL A 197 10.96 8.25 -0.01
N SER A 198 11.77 7.20 -0.04
CA SER A 198 12.27 6.52 1.13
C SER A 198 13.78 6.35 1.01
N LEU A 199 14.52 6.83 2.00
CA LEU A 199 15.97 6.68 2.09
C LEU A 199 16.31 5.98 3.40
N SER A 200 17.10 4.91 3.31
CA SER A 200 17.57 4.22 4.51
C SER A 200 19.05 3.87 4.48
N TYR A 201 19.62 3.74 5.67
CA TYR A 201 21.00 3.34 5.89
C TYR A 201 21.10 2.26 6.96
N ARG A 202 21.60 1.08 6.60
CA ARG A 202 21.74 -0.08 7.48
C ARG A 202 23.11 -0.11 8.14
N ILE A 203 23.13 -0.25 9.45
CA ILE A 203 24.33 -0.36 10.30
C ILE A 203 24.36 -1.77 10.90
N PRO A 204 25.12 -2.72 10.36
CA PRO A 204 25.31 -4.02 11.01
C PRO A 204 26.09 -3.81 12.31
N VAL A 205 25.52 -4.28 13.40
CA VAL A 205 26.12 -4.17 14.75
C VAL A 205 26.74 -5.51 15.15
N ASN A 206 25.98 -6.59 15.06
CA ASN A 206 26.40 -7.97 15.40
C ASN A 206 27.03 -8.07 16.80
N LYS A 207 26.47 -7.35 17.77
CA LYS A 207 26.94 -7.35 19.15
C LYS A 207 25.81 -7.63 20.11
N TRP A 208 26.02 -8.59 21.04
CA TRP A 208 25.06 -9.04 22.03
C TRP A 208 23.78 -9.55 21.32
N PHE A 209 22.65 -8.91 21.62
CA PHE A 209 21.35 -9.24 21.07
C PHE A 209 20.98 -8.37 19.85
N LEU A 210 21.80 -7.38 19.48
CA LEU A 210 21.50 -6.44 18.40
C LEU A 210 22.21 -6.85 17.10
N ASP A 211 21.44 -7.22 16.10
CA ASP A 211 21.94 -7.64 14.79
C ASP A 211 22.23 -6.44 13.90
N ASP A 212 21.25 -5.58 13.71
CA ASP A 212 21.43 -4.36 12.92
C ASP A 212 20.50 -3.22 13.36
N ILE A 213 20.89 -2.00 12.96
CA ILE A 213 20.09 -0.77 13.06
C ILE A 213 19.89 -0.25 11.65
N CYS A 214 18.65 0.06 11.29
CA CYS A 214 18.34 0.73 10.04
C CYS A 214 17.80 2.14 10.35
N LEU A 215 18.55 3.17 9.97
CA LEU A 215 18.10 4.56 10.04
C LEU A 215 17.34 4.88 8.76
N TYR A 216 16.27 5.65 8.84
CA TYR A 216 15.47 6.02 7.65
C TYR A 216 14.79 7.38 7.78
N ASN A 217 14.49 7.93 6.59
CA ASN A 217 13.50 8.97 6.41
C ASN A 217 12.61 8.57 5.22
N ASP A 218 11.31 8.53 5.48
CA ASP A 218 10.27 8.18 4.52
C ASP A 218 9.33 9.37 4.37
N PHE A 219 9.13 9.83 3.14
CA PHE A 219 8.24 10.94 2.80
C PHE A 219 7.19 10.49 1.82
N SER A 220 5.94 10.91 2.02
CA SER A 220 4.86 10.74 1.05
C SER A 220 3.91 11.93 0.99
N LEU A 221 3.41 12.22 -0.21
CA LEU A 221 2.46 13.27 -0.53
C LEU A 221 1.30 12.69 -1.34
N LEU A 222 0.09 12.84 -0.84
CA LEU A 222 -1.17 12.54 -1.56
C LEU A 222 -1.72 13.85 -2.11
N GLY A 223 -1.41 14.13 -3.39
CA GLY A 223 -1.92 15.28 -4.12
C GLY A 223 -3.33 15.02 -4.64
N LYS A 224 -4.32 15.56 -3.96
CA LYS A 224 -5.74 15.34 -4.27
C LYS A 224 -6.16 16.22 -5.44
N ARG A 225 -6.53 15.60 -6.55
CA ARG A 225 -6.90 16.31 -7.80
C ARG A 225 -8.39 16.61 -7.87
N LEU A 226 -8.92 17.18 -6.79
CA LEU A 226 -10.33 17.53 -6.61
C LEU A 226 -10.42 18.95 -6.06
N ALA A 227 -11.28 19.77 -6.65
CA ALA A 227 -11.45 21.14 -6.22
C ALA A 227 -11.94 21.24 -4.77
N GLY A 228 -11.28 22.07 -3.97
CA GLY A 228 -11.60 22.26 -2.56
C GLY A 228 -11.06 21.19 -1.61
N PHE A 229 -10.24 20.24 -2.10
CA PHE A 229 -9.59 19.23 -1.28
C PHE A 229 -8.14 19.67 -1.00
N ASN A 230 -7.74 19.55 0.28
CA ASN A 230 -6.38 19.82 0.74
C ASN A 230 -5.53 18.56 0.72
N ASP A 231 -4.29 18.66 0.27
CA ASP A 231 -3.36 17.55 0.15
C ASP A 231 -3.00 16.95 1.52
N SER A 232 -2.71 15.65 1.52
CA SER A 232 -2.18 14.96 2.69
C SER A 232 -0.69 14.74 2.57
N LEU A 233 0.04 14.95 3.68
CA LEU A 233 1.48 14.76 3.76
C LEU A 233 1.83 13.88 4.96
N GLU A 234 2.89 13.10 4.79
CA GLU A 234 3.50 12.28 5.82
C GLU A 234 5.02 12.31 5.65
N ASN A 235 5.74 12.53 6.74
CA ASN A 235 7.18 12.33 6.83
C ASN A 235 7.51 11.61 8.12
N VAL A 236 8.18 10.47 8.01
CA VAL A 236 8.60 9.68 9.16
C VAL A 236 10.11 9.56 9.16
N THR A 237 10.74 10.07 10.22
CA THR A 237 12.16 9.86 10.48
C THR A 237 12.30 8.92 11.67
N GLY A 238 13.10 7.88 11.53
CA GLY A 238 13.21 6.89 12.58
C GLY A 238 14.34 5.89 12.42
N CYS A 239 14.29 4.89 13.26
CA CYS A 239 15.14 3.72 13.14
C CYS A 239 14.38 2.43 13.47
N SER A 240 14.81 1.34 12.82
CA SER A 240 14.41 0.00 13.22
C SER A 240 15.60 -0.77 13.79
N LEU A 241 15.32 -1.64 14.76
CA LEU A 241 16.27 -2.47 15.47
C LEU A 241 15.91 -3.94 15.25
N ALA A 242 16.82 -4.72 14.69
CA ALA A 242 16.69 -6.17 14.58
C ALA A 242 17.49 -6.83 15.72
N MET A 243 16.81 -7.69 16.49
CA MET A 243 17.36 -8.32 17.71
C MET A 243 16.94 -9.81 17.75
N GLY A 244 17.50 -10.62 16.88
CA GLY A 244 17.12 -12.03 16.72
C GLY A 244 15.65 -12.16 16.28
N LYS A 245 14.80 -12.62 17.20
CA LYS A 245 13.34 -12.74 16.97
C LYS A 245 12.53 -11.48 17.33
N VAL A 246 13.17 -10.45 17.84
CA VAL A 246 12.53 -9.17 18.18
C VAL A 246 12.87 -8.14 17.11
N PHE A 247 11.86 -7.39 16.69
CA PHE A 247 12.02 -6.27 15.79
C PHE A 247 11.30 -5.05 16.37
N ALA A 248 11.98 -3.92 16.42
CA ALA A 248 11.42 -2.69 16.98
C ALA A 248 11.55 -1.52 16.02
N TYR A 249 10.56 -0.61 16.06
CA TYR A 249 10.56 0.68 15.39
C TYR A 249 10.58 1.80 16.45
N ILE A 250 11.32 2.86 16.17
CA ILE A 250 11.31 4.12 16.92
C ILE A 250 11.11 5.21 15.88
N ASP A 251 9.91 5.78 15.83
CA ASP A 251 9.48 6.70 14.79
C ASP A 251 9.12 8.08 15.33
N TYR A 252 9.52 9.11 14.62
CA TYR A 252 9.02 10.46 14.74
C TYR A 252 8.29 10.82 13.46
N ALA A 253 6.97 10.77 13.50
CA ALA A 253 6.09 11.01 12.38
C ALA A 253 5.53 12.42 12.41
N VAL A 254 5.56 13.12 11.28
CA VAL A 254 4.99 14.44 11.07
C VAL A 254 4.06 14.37 9.89
N GLY A 255 2.84 14.89 10.01
CA GLY A 255 1.87 14.85 8.94
C GLY A 255 0.88 16.00 8.94
N ARG A 256 0.21 16.14 7.81
CA ARG A 256 -0.87 17.10 7.61
C ARG A 256 -1.99 16.42 6.86
N ASN A 257 -3.24 16.62 7.29
CA ASN A 257 -4.40 15.90 6.75
C ASN A 257 -4.16 14.39 6.69
N HIS A 258 -3.73 13.83 7.82
CA HIS A 258 -3.39 12.42 7.95
C HIS A 258 -4.18 11.78 9.08
N ALA A 259 -5.00 10.75 8.77
CA ALA A 259 -5.93 10.13 9.73
C ALA A 259 -5.25 9.61 11.01
N TRP A 260 -4.05 9.05 10.91
CA TRP A 260 -3.31 8.51 12.06
C TRP A 260 -2.48 9.52 12.84
N LEU A 261 -2.26 10.72 12.31
CA LEU A 261 -1.40 11.74 12.92
C LEU A 261 -2.19 12.95 13.43
N GLY A 262 -3.39 13.20 12.86
CA GLY A 262 -4.22 14.35 13.21
C GLY A 262 -5.48 13.97 14.00
N ASP A 263 -6.29 14.99 14.29
CA ASP A 263 -7.53 14.86 15.08
C ASP A 263 -8.74 14.47 14.20
N VAL A 264 -8.67 14.66 12.90
CA VAL A 264 -9.76 14.40 11.95
C VAL A 264 -9.52 13.08 11.24
N TRP A 265 -10.13 12.02 11.75
CA TRP A 265 -9.95 10.67 11.22
C TRP A 265 -10.58 10.48 9.84
N ASP A 266 -11.88 10.73 9.71
CA ASP A 266 -12.66 10.34 8.52
C ASP A 266 -12.36 11.21 7.30
N GLU A 267 -12.12 12.51 7.48
CA GLU A 267 -11.96 13.48 6.40
C GLU A 267 -10.49 13.74 6.00
N ALA A 268 -9.53 13.27 6.77
CA ALA A 268 -8.14 13.62 6.57
C ALA A 268 -7.63 13.25 5.18
N PHE A 269 -7.91 12.03 4.71
CA PHE A 269 -7.54 11.59 3.37
C PHE A 269 -8.58 11.94 2.30
N ALA A 270 -9.79 12.39 2.71
CA ALA A 270 -10.82 12.93 1.84
C ALA A 270 -10.58 14.42 1.55
N GLY A 271 -11.50 15.31 1.95
CA GLY A 271 -11.41 16.75 1.73
C GLY A 271 -10.19 17.40 2.38
N GLY A 272 -9.83 16.91 3.57
CA GLY A 272 -8.82 17.54 4.42
C GLY A 272 -9.33 18.87 4.97
N THR A 273 -9.65 18.92 6.25
CA THR A 273 -10.28 20.10 6.87
C THR A 273 -9.28 21.01 7.55
N GLU A 274 -8.06 20.54 7.77
CA GLU A 274 -7.06 21.23 8.56
C GLU A 274 -5.77 21.44 7.79
N ASP A 275 -5.15 22.60 7.98
CA ASP A 275 -3.83 22.94 7.43
C ASP A 275 -2.72 22.83 8.50
N ASN A 276 -3.05 22.19 9.63
CA ASN A 276 -2.15 22.05 10.77
C ASN A 276 -1.22 20.86 10.60
N TRP A 277 0.02 21.05 11.03
CA TRP A 277 0.99 19.98 11.17
C TRP A 277 0.79 19.26 12.51
N ASN A 278 0.68 17.95 12.43
CA ASN A 278 0.55 17.07 13.59
C ASN A 278 1.80 16.18 13.70
N VAL A 279 2.14 15.84 14.93
CA VAL A 279 3.36 15.10 15.26
C VAL A 279 3.01 13.91 16.14
N ARG A 280 3.64 12.77 15.89
CA ARG A 280 3.52 11.57 16.71
C ARG A 280 4.87 10.90 16.93
N PHE A 281 5.22 10.66 18.18
CA PHE A 281 6.32 9.77 18.53
C PHE A 281 5.77 8.37 18.80
N ASN A 282 6.40 7.34 18.24
CA ASN A 282 5.96 5.97 18.34
C ASN A 282 7.13 5.02 18.64
N ILE A 283 6.91 4.08 19.52
CA ILE A 283 7.78 2.91 19.73
C ILE A 283 6.89 1.69 19.55
N ASN A 284 7.24 0.84 18.60
CA ASN A 284 6.57 -0.43 18.34
C ASN A 284 7.56 -1.57 18.43
N MET A 285 7.18 -2.68 19.02
CA MET A 285 8.01 -3.87 19.16
C MET A 285 7.19 -5.12 18.83
N GLY A 286 7.72 -5.95 17.94
CA GLY A 286 7.16 -7.24 17.56
C GLY A 286 8.10 -8.40 17.91
N TYR A 287 7.53 -9.52 18.30
CA TYR A 287 8.24 -10.80 18.48
C TYR A 287 7.78 -11.78 17.42
N TYR A 288 8.74 -12.35 16.69
CA TYR A 288 8.50 -13.31 15.60
C TYR A 288 8.98 -14.70 16.05
N PHE A 289 8.07 -15.64 16.16
CA PHE A 289 8.31 -17.00 16.66
C PHE A 289 8.29 -18.07 15.57
#